data_ce02b08bcc2300b39437c102100b5ccd
#
_entry.id   ce02b08bcc2300b39437c102100b5ccd
#
_cell.length_a   1.000
_cell.length_b   1.000
_cell.length_c   1.000
_cell.angle_alpha   90.00
_cell.angle_beta   90.00
_cell.angle_gamma   90.00
#
_symmetry.space_group_name_H-M   'P 1'
#
loop_
_entity.id
_entity.type
_entity.pdbx_description
1 polymer ?
#
loop_
_entity_poly.entity_id
_entity_poly.type
_entity_poly.pdbx_seq_one_letter_code
_entity_poly.pdbx_strand_id
1 'polypeptide(L)'
;MNKRVVSWGLKILGIALAVFLLIWTVRRTDADPLHEIMHANRFMLLLAFLCVGLTHVLGAYRWGTLLAVQGIRLSYWTLLQLTWVGTFFSQLIPGAVSGDLLKLAYVAKSRKGIGTEVFLTIMMDRVVGVAGLFLVASLGGLLFLAGHWDLAMSSRVIGLSLLVVFGGGIASMIGLCVVVYHKWFMKWQSLARLVEWFGRHLPSFVSSTVKRLCDGADLYKNAKKTLAATILLSMLIHASLGNGLFCVGRALGERDISYSAYFLSTQIGNAVTLVPATPGGLGLRDSVSSAFFEALGVAPSDKTGAIPVVNSMLVVLWALAGAVCLGWLRVDLHKE
;
A
#
# COMPACT_ATOMS: atom_id res chain seq x y z
N MET A 1 18.23 22.45 -23.30
CA MET A 1 16.78 22.55 -22.99
C MET A 1 16.61 23.18 -21.61
N ASN A 2 15.86 24.27 -21.50
CA ASN A 2 15.76 25.04 -20.26
C ASN A 2 15.11 24.18 -19.15
N LYS A 3 15.82 23.94 -18.03
CA LYS A 3 15.35 23.08 -16.91
C LYS A 3 13.96 23.51 -16.38
N ARG A 4 13.63 24.82 -16.49
CA ARG A 4 12.30 25.32 -16.10
C ARG A 4 11.19 24.82 -17.05
N VAL A 5 11.42 24.84 -18.36
CA VAL A 5 10.43 24.39 -19.36
C VAL A 5 10.14 22.89 -19.20
N VAL A 6 11.17 22.07 -18.98
CA VAL A 6 11.02 20.63 -18.72
C VAL A 6 10.22 20.38 -17.43
N SER A 7 10.51 21.14 -16.36
CA SER A 7 9.79 21.03 -15.09
C SER A 7 8.30 21.39 -15.24
N TRP A 8 7.97 22.46 -15.97
CA TRP A 8 6.58 22.83 -16.23
C TRP A 8 5.86 21.81 -17.13
N GLY A 9 6.53 21.30 -18.16
CA GLY A 9 5.99 20.25 -19.04
C GLY A 9 5.63 18.98 -18.25
N LEU A 10 6.51 18.53 -17.36
CA LEU A 10 6.24 17.38 -16.48
C LEU A 10 5.07 17.59 -15.53
N LYS A 11 4.90 18.81 -14.99
CA LYS A 11 3.76 19.13 -14.14
C LYS A 11 2.44 19.09 -14.90
N ILE A 12 2.39 19.74 -16.08
CA ILE A 12 1.19 19.77 -16.92
C ILE A 12 0.80 18.34 -17.33
N LEU A 13 1.78 17.54 -17.77
CA LEU A 13 1.55 16.14 -18.13
C LEU A 13 1.04 15.34 -16.92
N GLY A 14 1.64 15.53 -15.74
CA GLY A 14 1.21 14.85 -14.52
C GLY A 14 -0.22 15.19 -14.13
N ILE A 15 -0.60 16.48 -14.18
CA ILE A 15 -1.96 16.91 -13.91
C ILE A 15 -2.94 16.36 -14.93
N ALA A 16 -2.60 16.41 -16.23
CA ALA A 16 -3.45 15.86 -17.30
C ALA A 16 -3.69 14.36 -17.12
N LEU A 17 -2.65 13.60 -16.78
CA LEU A 17 -2.76 12.16 -16.51
C LEU A 17 -3.62 11.87 -15.26
N ALA A 18 -3.50 12.67 -14.21
CA ALA A 18 -4.31 12.47 -13.02
C ALA A 18 -5.79 12.84 -13.24
N VAL A 19 -6.07 13.89 -14.02
CA VAL A 19 -7.43 14.24 -14.46
C VAL A 19 -8.00 13.11 -15.32
N PHE A 20 -7.20 12.56 -16.24
CA PHE A 20 -7.59 11.40 -17.03
C PHE A 20 -7.96 10.20 -16.14
N LEU A 21 -7.15 9.89 -15.12
CA LEU A 21 -7.44 8.81 -14.17
C LEU A 21 -8.73 9.04 -13.39
N LEU A 22 -9.01 10.27 -12.97
CA LEU A 22 -10.27 10.61 -12.29
C LEU A 22 -11.46 10.36 -13.21
N ILE A 23 -11.43 10.88 -14.43
CA ILE A 23 -12.49 10.69 -15.43
C ILE A 23 -12.67 9.20 -15.72
N TRP A 24 -11.58 8.47 -15.90
CA TRP A 24 -11.61 7.03 -16.17
C TRP A 24 -12.21 6.23 -15.00
N THR A 25 -11.87 6.59 -13.74
CA THR A 25 -12.41 5.95 -12.54
C THR A 25 -13.92 6.13 -12.44
N VAL A 26 -14.42 7.35 -12.72
CA VAL A 26 -15.87 7.65 -12.71
C VAL A 26 -16.61 6.89 -13.82
N ARG A 27 -16.06 6.86 -15.03
CA ARG A 27 -16.72 6.23 -16.20
C ARG A 27 -16.74 4.70 -16.19
N ARG A 28 -16.08 4.06 -15.26
CA ARG A 28 -16.00 2.59 -15.16
C ARG A 28 -17.12 1.96 -14.34
N THR A 29 -17.92 2.76 -13.68
CA THR A 29 -19.02 2.28 -12.84
C THR A 29 -20.36 2.66 -13.45
N ASP A 30 -21.35 1.79 -13.26
CA ASP A 30 -22.74 2.09 -13.61
C ASP A 30 -23.42 3.02 -12.59
N ALA A 31 -22.84 3.18 -11.40
CA ALA A 31 -23.27 4.15 -10.39
C ALA A 31 -22.90 5.59 -10.81
N ASP A 32 -23.65 6.57 -10.34
CA ASP A 32 -23.32 7.99 -10.52
C ASP A 32 -22.61 8.57 -9.27
N PRO A 33 -21.30 8.37 -9.12
CA PRO A 33 -20.57 8.83 -7.96
C PRO A 33 -20.52 10.37 -7.85
N LEU A 34 -20.67 11.09 -8.96
CA LEU A 34 -20.67 12.55 -8.93
C LEU A 34 -21.98 13.09 -8.34
N HIS A 35 -23.11 12.51 -8.72
CA HIS A 35 -24.39 12.84 -8.13
C HIS A 35 -24.39 12.55 -6.63
N GLU A 36 -23.90 11.38 -6.22
CA GLU A 36 -23.82 10.99 -4.81
C GLU A 36 -22.91 11.94 -4.01
N ILE A 37 -21.75 12.36 -4.55
CA ILE A 37 -20.85 13.32 -3.90
C ILE A 37 -21.53 14.69 -3.69
N MET A 38 -22.35 15.17 -4.63
CA MET A 38 -23.02 16.46 -4.50
C MET A 38 -23.98 16.50 -3.30
N HIS A 39 -24.58 15.37 -2.97
CA HIS A 39 -25.53 15.22 -1.85
C HIS A 39 -24.87 14.68 -0.57
N ALA A 40 -23.56 14.38 -0.62
CA ALA A 40 -22.84 13.77 0.48
C ALA A 40 -22.59 14.73 1.65
N ASN A 41 -22.44 14.14 2.84
CA ASN A 41 -21.98 14.86 4.01
C ASN A 41 -20.52 15.29 3.84
N ARG A 42 -20.28 16.60 3.64
CA ARG A 42 -18.97 17.19 3.36
C ARG A 42 -17.95 16.96 4.48
N PHE A 43 -18.42 16.95 5.73
CA PHE A 43 -17.53 16.68 6.88
C PHE A 43 -16.99 15.26 6.87
N MET A 44 -17.85 14.27 6.59
CA MET A 44 -17.42 12.89 6.46
C MET A 44 -16.51 12.65 5.25
N LEU A 45 -16.76 13.33 4.12
CA LEU A 45 -15.84 13.29 2.96
C LEU A 45 -14.48 13.90 3.30
N LEU A 46 -14.45 15.00 4.05
CA LEU A 46 -13.20 15.59 4.52
C LEU A 46 -12.44 14.62 5.43
N LEU A 47 -13.13 13.96 6.37
CA LEU A 47 -12.51 12.96 7.22
C LEU A 47 -11.94 11.80 6.39
N ALA A 48 -12.69 11.31 5.40
CA ALA A 48 -12.20 10.27 4.49
C ALA A 48 -10.93 10.73 3.74
N PHE A 49 -10.93 11.94 3.21
CA PHE A 49 -9.77 12.53 2.54
C PHE A 49 -8.56 12.63 3.48
N LEU A 50 -8.75 13.08 4.71
CA LEU A 50 -7.69 13.14 5.72
C LEU A 50 -7.18 11.76 6.12
N CYS A 51 -8.05 10.75 6.24
CA CYS A 51 -7.66 9.37 6.48
C CYS A 51 -6.74 8.83 5.39
N VAL A 52 -7.07 9.06 4.11
CA VAL A 52 -6.20 8.68 2.98
C VAL A 52 -4.88 9.46 3.03
N GLY A 53 -4.91 10.77 3.31
CA GLY A 53 -3.73 11.62 3.44
C GLY A 53 -2.78 11.16 4.54
N LEU A 54 -3.33 10.75 5.68
CA LEU A 54 -2.56 10.25 6.82
C LEU A 54 -1.72 9.01 6.43
N THR A 55 -2.19 8.18 5.51
CA THR A 55 -1.42 7.01 5.05
C THR A 55 -0.10 7.39 4.39
N HIS A 56 -0.06 8.50 3.66
CA HIS A 56 1.16 9.01 3.02
C HIS A 56 2.15 9.56 4.05
N VAL A 57 1.63 10.28 5.05
CA VAL A 57 2.42 10.83 6.17
C VAL A 57 3.07 9.69 6.95
N LEU A 58 2.27 8.71 7.38
CA LEU A 58 2.76 7.54 8.12
C LEU A 58 3.68 6.66 7.26
N GLY A 59 3.36 6.48 5.97
CA GLY A 59 4.17 5.70 5.03
C GLY A 59 5.55 6.32 4.79
N ALA A 60 5.62 7.63 4.64
CA ALA A 60 6.89 8.35 4.52
C ALA A 60 7.75 8.21 5.78
N TYR A 61 7.14 8.33 6.96
CA TYR A 61 7.82 8.15 8.24
C TYR A 61 8.30 6.71 8.42
N ARG A 62 7.46 5.71 8.11
CA ARG A 62 7.81 4.28 8.17
C ARG A 62 9.01 3.97 7.30
N TRP A 63 9.00 4.39 6.03
CA TRP A 63 10.12 4.16 5.12
C TRP A 63 11.39 4.88 5.58
N GLY A 64 11.27 6.11 6.10
CA GLY A 64 12.39 6.86 6.68
C GLY A 64 13.06 6.15 7.85
N THR A 65 12.26 5.52 8.72
CA THR A 65 12.78 4.70 9.84
C THR A 65 13.52 3.45 9.34
N LEU A 66 13.05 2.83 8.26
CA LEU A 66 13.74 1.68 7.65
C LEU A 66 15.05 2.11 6.97
N LEU A 67 15.07 3.25 6.27
CA LEU A 67 16.29 3.83 5.69
C LEU A 67 17.35 4.13 6.76
N ALA A 68 16.93 4.67 7.91
CA ALA A 68 17.83 4.99 9.02
C ALA A 68 18.54 3.74 9.58
N VAL A 69 17.93 2.55 9.55
CA VAL A 69 18.59 1.28 9.93
C VAL A 69 19.75 0.96 8.99
N GLN A 70 19.68 1.36 7.72
CA GLN A 70 20.75 1.20 6.72
C GLN A 70 21.73 2.38 6.71
N GLY A 71 21.67 3.30 7.70
CA GLY A 71 22.53 4.48 7.75
C GLY A 71 22.20 5.55 6.70
N ILE A 72 21.01 5.48 6.08
CA ILE A 72 20.58 6.45 5.08
C ILE A 72 19.57 7.40 5.73
N ARG A 73 19.92 8.67 5.81
CA ARG A 73 19.08 9.72 6.40
C ARG A 73 18.65 10.72 5.34
N LEU A 74 17.35 10.89 5.19
CA LEU A 74 16.71 11.87 4.33
C LEU A 74 15.83 12.77 5.16
N SER A 75 15.64 14.02 4.73
CA SER A 75 14.67 14.89 5.37
C SER A 75 13.26 14.30 5.24
N TYR A 76 12.43 14.50 6.25
CA TYR A 76 11.05 14.00 6.23
C TYR A 76 10.26 14.54 5.03
N TRP A 77 10.50 15.79 4.66
CA TRP A 77 9.87 16.40 3.50
C TRP A 77 10.25 15.69 2.19
N THR A 78 11.52 15.33 2.02
CA THR A 78 11.99 14.53 0.87
C THR A 78 11.32 13.16 0.84
N LEU A 79 11.19 12.48 1.99
CA LEU A 79 10.51 11.19 2.11
C LEU A 79 9.03 11.29 1.72
N LEU A 80 8.36 12.35 2.15
CA LEU A 80 6.95 12.60 1.84
C LEU A 80 6.75 12.88 0.35
N GLN A 81 7.60 13.73 -0.24
CA GLN A 81 7.59 13.99 -1.68
C GLN A 81 7.83 12.72 -2.49
N LEU A 82 8.82 11.89 -2.12
CA LEU A 82 9.10 10.61 -2.76
C LEU A 82 7.93 9.63 -2.63
N THR A 83 7.22 9.66 -1.49
CA THR A 83 6.03 8.84 -1.27
C THR A 83 4.90 9.27 -2.18
N TRP A 84 4.60 10.56 -2.29
CA TRP A 84 3.59 11.09 -3.20
C TRP A 84 3.92 10.82 -4.66
N VAL A 85 5.16 11.07 -5.08
CA VAL A 85 5.61 10.76 -6.45
C VAL A 85 5.50 9.26 -6.72
N GLY A 86 5.91 8.42 -5.78
CA GLY A 86 5.76 6.97 -5.89
C GLY A 86 4.29 6.54 -6.05
N THR A 87 3.39 7.12 -5.24
CA THR A 87 1.94 6.89 -5.35
C THR A 87 1.42 7.30 -6.72
N PHE A 88 1.79 8.48 -7.21
CA PHE A 88 1.37 8.95 -8.53
C PHE A 88 1.75 7.96 -9.65
N PHE A 89 3.00 7.52 -9.69
CA PHE A 89 3.42 6.55 -10.70
C PHE A 89 2.80 5.18 -10.54
N SER A 90 2.51 4.75 -9.31
CA SER A 90 1.79 3.51 -9.07
C SER A 90 0.35 3.54 -9.59
N GLN A 91 -0.28 4.72 -9.67
CA GLN A 91 -1.60 4.88 -10.28
C GLN A 91 -1.57 4.89 -11.81
N LEU A 92 -0.43 5.21 -12.43
CA LEU A 92 -0.30 5.29 -13.88
C LEU A 92 0.17 3.99 -14.52
N ILE A 93 1.12 3.32 -13.87
CA ILE A 93 1.80 2.16 -14.43
C ILE A 93 1.32 0.91 -13.70
N PRO A 94 0.79 -0.09 -14.41
CA PRO A 94 0.46 -1.38 -13.82
C PRO A 94 1.69 -1.98 -13.14
N GLY A 95 1.48 -2.48 -11.91
CA GLY A 95 2.54 -3.09 -11.12
C GLY A 95 2.82 -2.32 -9.83
N ALA A 96 2.73 -3.04 -8.72
CA ALA A 96 2.93 -2.48 -7.38
C ALA A 96 4.34 -1.90 -7.14
N VAL A 97 5.26 -2.09 -8.08
CA VAL A 97 6.70 -1.77 -7.94
C VAL A 97 7.08 -0.46 -8.66
N SER A 98 6.23 0.07 -9.53
CA SER A 98 6.56 1.24 -10.37
C SER A 98 6.95 2.48 -9.56
N GLY A 99 6.21 2.80 -8.51
CA GLY A 99 6.54 3.90 -7.60
C GLY A 99 7.81 3.66 -6.78
N ASP A 100 8.08 2.41 -6.43
CA ASP A 100 9.27 2.03 -5.66
C ASP A 100 10.54 2.10 -6.49
N LEU A 101 10.47 1.75 -7.78
CA LEU A 101 11.60 1.94 -8.70
C LEU A 101 11.99 3.40 -8.82
N LEU A 102 11.03 4.32 -8.77
CA LEU A 102 11.32 5.74 -8.75
C LEU A 102 11.99 6.18 -7.44
N LYS A 103 11.48 5.73 -6.29
CA LYS A 103 12.13 5.98 -4.99
C LYS A 103 13.58 5.47 -5.02
N LEU A 104 13.80 4.23 -5.51
CA LEU A 104 15.12 3.66 -5.68
C LEU A 104 16.01 4.52 -6.57
N ALA A 105 15.53 4.89 -7.77
CA ALA A 105 16.29 5.66 -8.73
C ALA A 105 16.72 7.04 -8.19
N TYR A 106 15.78 7.74 -7.52
CA TYR A 106 16.07 9.05 -6.95
C TYR A 106 17.09 8.98 -5.81
N VAL A 107 16.93 8.06 -4.87
CA VAL A 107 17.83 7.95 -3.72
C VAL A 107 19.19 7.38 -4.13
N ALA A 108 19.23 6.35 -4.98
CA ALA A 108 20.50 5.77 -5.47
C ALA A 108 21.33 6.76 -6.31
N LYS A 109 20.67 7.71 -7.01
CA LYS A 109 21.35 8.77 -7.78
C LYS A 109 22.02 9.79 -6.88
N SER A 110 21.53 10.02 -5.66
CA SER A 110 22.09 11.01 -4.73
C SER A 110 23.44 10.60 -4.13
N ARG A 111 23.71 9.28 -4.03
CA ARG A 111 24.98 8.73 -3.53
C ARG A 111 25.30 7.44 -4.28
N LYS A 112 26.50 7.38 -4.88
CA LYS A 112 26.96 6.17 -5.58
C LYS A 112 27.13 5.00 -4.59
N GLY A 113 26.68 3.83 -5.00
CA GLY A 113 26.92 2.57 -4.29
C GLY A 113 25.85 2.16 -3.26
N ILE A 114 24.83 2.99 -2.95
CA ILE A 114 23.78 2.67 -1.97
C ILE A 114 22.52 2.03 -2.57
N GLY A 115 22.52 1.70 -3.86
CA GLY A 115 21.32 1.20 -4.54
C GLY A 115 20.79 -0.11 -3.94
N THR A 116 21.67 -1.02 -3.51
CA THR A 116 21.27 -2.30 -2.88
C THR A 116 20.62 -2.07 -1.52
N GLU A 117 21.18 -1.18 -0.71
CA GLU A 117 20.66 -0.81 0.60
C GLU A 117 19.28 -0.17 0.49
N VAL A 118 19.11 0.76 -0.45
CA VAL A 118 17.81 1.39 -0.74
C VAL A 118 16.80 0.35 -1.22
N PHE A 119 17.19 -0.53 -2.13
CA PHE A 119 16.34 -1.62 -2.60
C PHE A 119 15.89 -2.52 -1.44
N LEU A 120 16.82 -2.89 -0.55
CA LEU A 120 16.48 -3.68 0.64
C LEU A 120 15.48 -2.95 1.54
N THR A 121 15.64 -1.63 1.76
CA THR A 121 14.67 -0.88 2.58
C THR A 121 13.28 -0.88 1.97
N ILE A 122 13.18 -0.79 0.63
CA ILE A 122 11.92 -0.86 -0.09
C ILE A 122 11.29 -2.25 0.07
N MET A 123 12.08 -3.31 -0.05
CA MET A 123 11.59 -4.68 0.17
C MET A 123 11.13 -4.89 1.61
N MET A 124 11.89 -4.41 2.60
CA MET A 124 11.47 -4.45 4.00
C MET A 124 10.19 -3.64 4.24
N ASP A 125 10.05 -2.47 3.62
CA ASP A 125 8.83 -1.66 3.70
C ASP A 125 7.61 -2.43 3.15
N ARG A 126 7.78 -3.20 2.08
CA ARG A 126 6.74 -4.09 1.52
C ARG A 126 6.39 -5.24 2.46
N VAL A 127 7.39 -5.94 2.99
CA VAL A 127 7.18 -7.06 3.92
C VAL A 127 6.44 -6.60 5.18
N VAL A 128 6.89 -5.50 5.77
CA VAL A 128 6.25 -4.91 6.95
C VAL A 128 4.85 -4.37 6.61
N GLY A 129 4.68 -3.81 5.40
CA GLY A 129 3.39 -3.35 4.90
C GLY A 129 2.38 -4.48 4.81
N VAL A 130 2.76 -5.60 4.21
CA VAL A 130 1.93 -6.80 4.08
C VAL A 130 1.62 -7.42 5.45
N ALA A 131 2.60 -7.49 6.35
CA ALA A 131 2.37 -7.96 7.71
C ALA A 131 1.34 -7.08 8.44
N GLY A 132 1.47 -5.76 8.38
CA GLY A 132 0.52 -4.81 8.97
C GLY A 132 -0.89 -4.92 8.36
N LEU A 133 -0.97 -5.08 7.03
CA LEU A 133 -2.23 -5.31 6.32
C LEU A 133 -2.98 -6.51 6.89
N PHE A 134 -2.33 -7.67 6.92
CA PHE A 134 -3.00 -8.90 7.34
C PHE A 134 -3.23 -8.98 8.86
N LEU A 135 -2.40 -8.34 9.67
CA LEU A 135 -2.68 -8.21 11.11
C LEU A 135 -3.95 -7.40 11.35
N VAL A 136 -4.08 -6.24 10.70
CA VAL A 136 -5.27 -5.40 10.80
C VAL A 136 -6.49 -6.09 10.18
N ALA A 137 -6.30 -6.79 9.04
CA ALA A 137 -7.35 -7.58 8.42
C ALA A 137 -7.84 -8.70 9.35
N SER A 138 -6.93 -9.40 10.03
CA SER A 138 -7.27 -10.46 10.99
C SER A 138 -8.05 -9.90 12.20
N LEU A 139 -7.64 -8.76 12.74
CA LEU A 139 -8.40 -8.08 13.80
C LEU A 139 -9.80 -7.67 13.31
N GLY A 140 -9.89 -7.09 12.12
CA GLY A 140 -11.18 -6.76 11.49
C GLY A 140 -12.05 -7.99 11.25
N GLY A 141 -11.45 -9.11 10.82
CA GLY A 141 -12.10 -10.40 10.62
C GLY A 141 -12.67 -10.97 11.93
N LEU A 142 -11.91 -10.89 13.03
CA LEU A 142 -12.39 -11.29 14.35
C LEU A 142 -13.57 -10.44 14.82
N LEU A 143 -13.49 -9.12 14.65
CA LEU A 143 -14.58 -8.20 14.99
C LEU A 143 -15.83 -8.46 14.12
N PHE A 144 -15.61 -8.79 12.85
CA PHE A 144 -16.71 -9.16 11.95
C PHE A 144 -17.38 -10.47 12.38
N LEU A 145 -16.61 -11.51 12.69
CA LEU A 145 -17.10 -12.79 13.17
C LEU A 145 -17.92 -12.67 14.47
N ALA A 146 -17.50 -11.80 15.37
CA ALA A 146 -18.21 -11.57 16.63
C ALA A 146 -19.65 -11.05 16.44
N GLY A 147 -19.90 -10.32 15.35
CA GLY A 147 -21.23 -9.77 15.04
C GLY A 147 -21.99 -10.46 13.91
N HIS A 148 -21.34 -11.30 13.09
CA HIS A 148 -21.93 -11.84 11.85
C HIS A 148 -21.53 -13.32 11.63
N TRP A 149 -21.54 -14.12 12.69
CA TRP A 149 -21.09 -15.53 12.63
C TRP A 149 -21.87 -16.36 11.62
N ASP A 150 -23.21 -16.28 11.66
CA ASP A 150 -24.08 -17.07 10.78
C ASP A 150 -23.86 -16.73 9.31
N LEU A 151 -23.68 -15.45 9.01
CA LEU A 151 -23.39 -14.96 7.67
C LEU A 151 -21.99 -15.41 7.20
N ALA A 152 -21.03 -15.41 8.08
CA ALA A 152 -19.67 -15.88 7.78
C ALA A 152 -19.64 -17.38 7.44
N MET A 153 -20.50 -18.18 8.07
CA MET A 153 -20.58 -19.62 7.84
C MET A 153 -21.46 -19.97 6.62
N SER A 154 -22.45 -19.16 6.29
CA SER A 154 -23.36 -19.41 5.17
C SER A 154 -22.85 -18.87 3.82
N SER A 155 -22.13 -17.75 3.82
CA SER A 155 -21.64 -17.12 2.59
C SER A 155 -20.24 -17.62 2.21
N ARG A 156 -20.13 -18.27 1.03
CA ARG A 156 -18.82 -18.70 0.48
C ARG A 156 -17.86 -17.53 0.26
N VAL A 157 -18.36 -16.39 -0.19
CA VAL A 157 -17.51 -15.20 -0.46
C VAL A 157 -16.90 -14.70 0.84
N ILE A 158 -17.70 -14.57 1.90
CA ILE A 158 -17.24 -14.11 3.20
C ILE A 158 -16.29 -15.14 3.83
N GLY A 159 -16.65 -16.43 3.80
CA GLY A 159 -15.79 -17.52 4.32
C GLY A 159 -14.42 -17.58 3.63
N LEU A 160 -14.36 -17.47 2.30
CA LEU A 160 -13.11 -17.39 1.55
C LEU A 160 -12.32 -16.12 1.88
N SER A 161 -13.00 -15.00 2.05
CA SER A 161 -12.38 -13.73 2.44
C SER A 161 -11.69 -13.85 3.81
N LEU A 162 -12.35 -14.45 4.79
CA LEU A 162 -11.78 -14.71 6.11
C LEU A 162 -10.62 -15.70 6.07
N LEU A 163 -10.72 -16.75 5.25
CA LEU A 163 -9.64 -17.70 5.03
C LEU A 163 -8.39 -17.01 4.47
N VAL A 164 -8.55 -16.15 3.45
CA VAL A 164 -7.47 -15.35 2.87
C VAL A 164 -6.86 -14.41 3.91
N VAL A 165 -7.67 -13.77 4.72
CA VAL A 165 -7.23 -12.81 5.74
C VAL A 165 -6.43 -13.49 6.84
N PHE A 166 -6.95 -14.57 7.44
CA PHE A 166 -6.24 -15.29 8.51
C PHE A 166 -5.05 -16.07 7.98
N GLY A 167 -5.20 -16.76 6.84
CA GLY A 167 -4.10 -17.46 6.18
C GLY A 167 -2.98 -16.49 5.76
N GLY A 168 -3.33 -15.35 5.19
CA GLY A 168 -2.40 -14.26 4.87
C GLY A 168 -1.72 -13.68 6.11
N GLY A 169 -2.45 -13.57 7.24
CA GLY A 169 -1.91 -13.17 8.54
C GLY A 169 -0.79 -14.10 9.00
N ILE A 170 -1.06 -15.39 9.03
CA ILE A 170 -0.08 -16.42 9.38
C ILE A 170 1.09 -16.40 8.40
N ALA A 171 0.82 -16.43 7.09
CA ALA A 171 1.84 -16.46 6.05
C ALA A 171 2.75 -15.22 6.07
N SER A 172 2.19 -14.02 6.29
CA SER A 172 2.97 -12.78 6.36
C SER A 172 3.86 -12.72 7.59
N MET A 173 3.41 -13.23 8.75
CA MET A 173 4.23 -13.33 9.95
C MET A 173 5.35 -14.36 9.80
N ILE A 174 5.07 -15.52 9.19
CA ILE A 174 6.12 -16.48 8.84
C ILE A 174 7.12 -15.86 7.88
N GLY A 175 6.67 -15.19 6.82
CA GLY A 175 7.53 -14.51 5.85
C GLY A 175 8.42 -13.46 6.51
N LEU A 176 7.88 -12.64 7.41
CA LEU A 176 8.66 -11.67 8.17
C LEU A 176 9.71 -12.36 9.06
N CYS A 177 9.34 -13.44 9.76
CA CYS A 177 10.27 -14.22 10.56
C CYS A 177 11.39 -14.83 9.70
N VAL A 178 11.05 -15.38 8.53
CA VAL A 178 12.04 -15.94 7.59
C VAL A 178 13.03 -14.87 7.13
N VAL A 179 12.56 -13.68 6.76
CA VAL A 179 13.44 -12.58 6.32
C VAL A 179 14.36 -12.12 7.47
N VAL A 180 13.80 -11.90 8.66
CA VAL A 180 14.56 -11.37 9.81
C VAL A 180 15.53 -12.42 10.38
N TYR A 181 15.13 -13.68 10.41
CA TYR A 181 15.91 -14.78 10.99
C TYR A 181 16.47 -15.74 9.94
N HIS A 182 16.70 -15.29 8.71
CA HIS A 182 17.14 -16.12 7.58
C HIS A 182 18.34 -17.01 7.92
N LYS A 183 19.33 -16.52 8.68
CA LYS A 183 20.50 -17.31 9.12
C LYS A 183 20.13 -18.48 10.02
N TRP A 184 19.05 -18.37 10.80
CA TRP A 184 18.56 -19.50 11.61
C TRP A 184 17.93 -20.57 10.73
N PHE A 185 17.12 -20.15 9.74
CA PHE A 185 16.52 -21.07 8.77
C PHE A 185 17.56 -21.74 7.87
N MET A 186 18.66 -21.03 7.52
CA MET A 186 19.77 -21.59 6.75
C MET A 186 20.57 -22.68 7.50
N LYS A 187 20.37 -22.87 8.82
CA LYS A 187 20.93 -24.00 9.54
C LYS A 187 20.24 -25.32 9.20
N TRP A 188 19.04 -25.30 8.63
CA TRP A 188 18.36 -26.49 8.17
C TRP A 188 18.99 -26.99 6.86
N GLN A 189 19.61 -28.15 6.92
CA GLN A 189 20.39 -28.72 5.80
C GLN A 189 19.60 -28.82 4.49
N SER A 190 18.29 -29.08 4.55
CA SER A 190 17.43 -29.17 3.37
C SER A 190 17.25 -27.81 2.69
N LEU A 191 17.06 -26.74 3.49
CA LEU A 191 16.91 -25.38 2.98
C LEU A 191 18.24 -24.82 2.47
N ALA A 192 19.33 -25.09 3.19
CA ALA A 192 20.67 -24.69 2.79
C ALA A 192 21.02 -25.31 1.42
N ARG A 193 20.79 -26.62 1.24
CA ARG A 193 21.01 -27.30 -0.05
C ARG A 193 20.18 -26.72 -1.18
N LEU A 194 18.92 -26.39 -0.93
CA LEU A 194 18.05 -25.77 -1.93
C LEU A 194 18.59 -24.39 -2.36
N VAL A 195 18.96 -23.54 -1.40
CA VAL A 195 19.52 -22.21 -1.66
C VAL A 195 20.89 -22.30 -2.36
N GLU A 196 21.75 -23.23 -1.98
CA GLU A 196 23.01 -23.49 -2.66
C GLU A 196 22.81 -24.00 -4.08
N TRP A 197 21.84 -24.90 -4.30
CA TRP A 197 21.49 -25.38 -5.63
C TRP A 197 21.03 -24.24 -6.56
N PHE A 198 20.14 -23.36 -6.07
CA PHE A 198 19.75 -22.15 -6.79
C PHE A 198 20.95 -21.21 -7.00
N GLY A 199 21.77 -20.99 -5.96
CA GLY A 199 22.92 -20.11 -6.01
C GLY A 199 23.98 -20.51 -7.04
N ARG A 200 24.16 -21.83 -7.29
CA ARG A 200 25.10 -22.36 -8.30
C ARG A 200 24.61 -22.11 -9.75
N HIS A 201 23.31 -21.96 -9.95
CA HIS A 201 22.71 -21.72 -11.27
C HIS A 201 22.44 -20.24 -11.55
N LEU A 202 22.70 -19.35 -10.57
CA LEU A 202 22.50 -17.92 -10.71
C LEU A 202 23.78 -17.23 -11.20
N PRO A 203 23.67 -16.25 -12.12
CA PRO A 203 24.80 -15.39 -12.50
C PRO A 203 25.46 -14.74 -11.28
N SER A 204 26.79 -14.52 -11.33
CA SER A 204 27.56 -13.95 -10.22
C SER A 204 27.04 -12.60 -9.71
N PHE A 205 26.45 -11.79 -10.60
CA PHE A 205 25.76 -10.56 -10.23
C PHE A 205 24.59 -10.81 -9.28
N VAL A 206 23.78 -11.85 -9.56
CA VAL A 206 22.59 -12.17 -8.74
C VAL A 206 23.03 -12.70 -7.38
N SER A 207 24.03 -13.60 -7.34
CA SER A 207 24.53 -14.16 -6.08
C SER A 207 25.14 -13.10 -5.17
N SER A 208 25.88 -12.12 -5.72
CA SER A 208 26.42 -11.00 -4.94
C SER A 208 25.33 -10.07 -4.40
N THR A 209 24.27 -9.82 -5.17
CA THR A 209 23.11 -9.02 -4.74
C THR A 209 22.34 -9.73 -3.62
N VAL A 210 22.09 -11.04 -3.76
CA VAL A 210 21.44 -11.83 -2.70
C VAL A 210 22.24 -11.79 -1.41
N LYS A 211 23.58 -11.92 -1.48
CA LYS A 211 24.44 -11.82 -0.30
C LYS A 211 24.28 -10.46 0.39
N ARG A 212 24.35 -9.36 -0.35
CA ARG A 212 24.16 -7.99 0.20
C ARG A 212 22.76 -7.82 0.83
N LEU A 213 21.73 -8.41 0.23
CA LEU A 213 20.36 -8.39 0.79
C LEU A 213 20.30 -9.15 2.12
N CYS A 214 20.95 -10.32 2.22
CA CYS A 214 21.04 -11.09 3.45
C CYS A 214 21.82 -10.33 4.54
N ASP A 215 22.97 -9.75 4.20
CA ASP A 215 23.80 -8.97 5.13
C ASP A 215 23.02 -7.73 5.64
N GLY A 216 22.28 -7.05 4.76
CA GLY A 216 21.43 -5.92 5.13
C GLY A 216 20.23 -6.33 5.99
N ALA A 217 19.65 -7.52 5.77
CA ALA A 217 18.54 -8.03 6.59
C ALA A 217 18.97 -8.29 8.05
N ASP A 218 20.24 -8.64 8.29
CA ASP A 218 20.78 -8.81 9.64
C ASP A 218 20.74 -7.52 10.48
N LEU A 219 20.82 -6.34 9.85
CA LEU A 219 20.70 -5.07 10.56
C LEU A 219 19.31 -4.93 11.19
N TYR A 220 18.27 -5.37 10.50
CA TYR A 220 16.89 -5.33 11.02
C TYR A 220 16.67 -6.31 12.17
N LYS A 221 17.36 -7.45 12.19
CA LYS A 221 17.31 -8.38 13.32
C LYS A 221 17.75 -7.71 14.64
N ASN A 222 18.75 -6.82 14.56
CA ASN A 222 19.23 -6.09 15.72
C ASN A 222 18.38 -4.86 16.04
N ALA A 223 17.59 -4.37 15.10
CA ALA A 223 16.69 -3.22 15.22
C ALA A 223 15.24 -3.61 15.56
N LYS A 224 15.04 -4.55 16.52
CA LYS A 224 13.72 -5.10 16.88
C LYS A 224 12.69 -4.03 17.24
N LYS A 225 13.09 -2.98 17.97
CA LYS A 225 12.20 -1.86 18.33
C LYS A 225 11.71 -1.11 17.11
N THR A 226 12.61 -0.85 16.15
CA THR A 226 12.27 -0.20 14.87
C THR A 226 11.32 -1.08 14.07
N LEU A 227 11.58 -2.39 14.03
CA LEU A 227 10.73 -3.34 13.30
C LEU A 227 9.32 -3.37 13.91
N ALA A 228 9.19 -3.46 15.23
CA ALA A 228 7.90 -3.40 15.91
C ALA A 228 7.17 -2.07 15.67
N ALA A 229 7.89 -0.94 15.73
CA ALA A 229 7.31 0.38 15.43
C ALA A 229 6.83 0.49 13.97
N THR A 230 7.58 -0.06 13.01
CA THR A 230 7.18 -0.03 11.59
C THR A 230 5.99 -0.95 11.30
N ILE A 231 5.84 -2.08 12.01
CA ILE A 231 4.63 -2.92 11.95
C ILE A 231 3.44 -2.14 12.51
N LEU A 232 3.59 -1.49 13.66
CA LEU A 232 2.53 -0.66 14.25
C LEU A 232 2.11 0.48 13.31
N LEU A 233 3.08 1.17 12.70
CA LEU A 233 2.80 2.19 11.69
C LEU A 233 2.04 1.61 10.48
N SER A 234 2.38 0.39 10.05
CA SER A 234 1.66 -0.30 8.98
C SER A 234 0.23 -0.62 9.38
N MET A 235 0.01 -1.07 10.62
CA MET A 235 -1.34 -1.30 11.15
C MET A 235 -2.15 0.00 11.17
N LEU A 236 -1.56 1.11 11.61
CA LEU A 236 -2.21 2.43 11.60
C LEU A 236 -2.55 2.91 10.18
N ILE A 237 -1.66 2.67 9.20
CA ILE A 237 -1.91 2.96 7.78
C ILE A 237 -3.15 2.20 7.30
N HIS A 238 -3.20 0.90 7.52
CA HIS A 238 -4.31 0.06 7.08
C HIS A 238 -5.60 0.34 7.85
N ALA A 239 -5.51 0.63 9.14
CA ALA A 239 -6.66 1.09 9.92
C ALA A 239 -7.21 2.43 9.38
N SER A 240 -6.33 3.36 9.01
CA SER A 240 -6.73 4.63 8.42
C SER A 240 -7.46 4.47 7.08
N LEU A 241 -7.02 3.52 6.24
CA LEU A 241 -7.72 3.19 4.99
C LEU A 241 -9.12 2.63 5.25
N GLY A 242 -9.27 1.72 6.23
CA GLY A 242 -10.58 1.19 6.63
C GLY A 242 -11.52 2.28 7.16
N ASN A 243 -10.99 3.18 7.99
CA ASN A 243 -11.74 4.35 8.46
C ASN A 243 -12.12 5.28 7.29
N GLY A 244 -11.24 5.45 6.30
CA GLY A 244 -11.52 6.24 5.11
C GLY A 244 -12.74 5.72 4.36
N LEU A 245 -12.79 4.41 4.06
CA LEU A 245 -13.93 3.80 3.36
C LEU A 245 -15.22 3.88 4.19
N PHE A 246 -15.15 3.67 5.52
CA PHE A 246 -16.30 3.86 6.41
C PHE A 246 -16.82 5.31 6.37
N CYS A 247 -15.93 6.29 6.42
CA CYS A 247 -16.34 7.70 6.32
C CYS A 247 -16.98 8.03 4.96
N VAL A 248 -16.49 7.43 3.86
CA VAL A 248 -17.14 7.56 2.54
C VAL A 248 -18.56 6.99 2.59
N GLY A 249 -18.75 5.77 3.10
CA GLY A 249 -20.08 5.17 3.21
C GLY A 249 -21.03 6.06 4.03
N ARG A 250 -20.59 6.55 5.18
CA ARG A 250 -21.38 7.47 6.01
C ARG A 250 -21.64 8.81 5.34
N ALA A 251 -20.70 9.30 4.52
CA ALA A 251 -20.87 10.51 3.75
C ALA A 251 -21.99 10.40 2.71
N LEU A 252 -22.07 9.25 2.03
CA LEU A 252 -23.10 8.96 1.04
C LEU A 252 -24.44 8.53 1.67
N GLY A 253 -24.52 8.49 2.99
CA GLY A 253 -25.74 8.18 3.73
C GLY A 253 -26.01 6.68 3.89
N GLU A 254 -25.05 5.81 3.57
CA GLU A 254 -25.17 4.37 3.81
C GLU A 254 -25.05 4.07 5.31
N ARG A 255 -26.03 3.33 5.88
CA ARG A 255 -26.10 3.05 7.32
C ARG A 255 -26.24 1.56 7.65
N ASP A 256 -26.59 0.74 6.69
CA ASP A 256 -26.87 -0.69 6.89
C ASP A 256 -25.61 -1.53 6.95
N ILE A 257 -24.51 -1.05 6.35
CA ILE A 257 -23.22 -1.72 6.42
C ILE A 257 -22.53 -1.42 7.75
N SER A 258 -22.17 -2.48 8.49
CA SER A 258 -21.47 -2.37 9.77
C SER A 258 -20.03 -1.84 9.62
N TYR A 259 -19.51 -1.21 10.68
CA TYR A 259 -18.13 -0.73 10.69
C TYR A 259 -17.10 -1.83 10.40
N SER A 260 -17.29 -3.02 11.00
CA SER A 260 -16.39 -4.17 10.79
C SER A 260 -16.43 -4.67 9.34
N ALA A 261 -17.57 -4.57 8.67
CA ALA A 261 -17.72 -4.92 7.25
C ALA A 261 -16.95 -3.95 6.35
N TYR A 262 -17.05 -2.64 6.55
CA TYR A 262 -16.23 -1.66 5.83
C TYR A 262 -14.74 -1.92 6.02
N PHE A 263 -14.36 -2.16 7.27
CA PHE A 263 -12.98 -2.37 7.65
C PHE A 263 -12.40 -3.62 6.98
N LEU A 264 -13.14 -4.75 7.06
CA LEU A 264 -12.75 -6.00 6.45
C LEU A 264 -12.70 -5.92 4.91
N SER A 265 -13.75 -5.34 4.29
CA SER A 265 -13.82 -5.12 2.85
C SER A 265 -12.61 -4.33 2.32
N THR A 266 -12.21 -3.26 3.02
CA THR A 266 -11.02 -2.48 2.66
C THR A 266 -9.75 -3.33 2.65
N GLN A 267 -9.57 -4.16 3.67
CA GLN A 267 -8.34 -4.98 3.79
C GLN A 267 -8.32 -6.10 2.74
N ILE A 268 -9.45 -6.71 2.44
CA ILE A 268 -9.56 -7.72 1.37
C ILE A 268 -9.25 -7.06 0.01
N GLY A 269 -9.86 -5.90 -0.26
CA GLY A 269 -9.55 -5.12 -1.46
C GLY A 269 -8.06 -4.79 -1.58
N ASN A 270 -7.40 -4.36 -0.49
CA ASN A 270 -5.97 -4.09 -0.47
C ASN A 270 -5.14 -5.36 -0.65
N ALA A 271 -5.56 -6.50 -0.07
CA ALA A 271 -4.85 -7.79 -0.25
C ALA A 271 -4.86 -8.25 -1.72
N VAL A 272 -5.97 -8.07 -2.42
CA VAL A 272 -6.04 -8.43 -3.85
C VAL A 272 -5.13 -7.54 -4.70
N THR A 273 -4.87 -6.31 -4.31
CA THR A 273 -3.93 -5.41 -5.03
C THR A 273 -2.45 -5.81 -4.88
N LEU A 274 -2.11 -6.78 -4.04
CA LEU A 274 -0.77 -7.40 -4.04
C LEU A 274 -0.47 -8.07 -5.39
N VAL A 275 -1.52 -8.53 -6.10
CA VAL A 275 -1.41 -8.98 -7.49
C VAL A 275 -1.48 -7.74 -8.39
N PRO A 276 -0.43 -7.43 -9.16
CA PRO A 276 -0.34 -6.19 -9.93
C PRO A 276 -1.15 -6.25 -11.24
N ALA A 277 -2.47 -6.49 -11.14
CA ALA A 277 -3.35 -6.67 -12.28
C ALA A 277 -3.82 -5.34 -12.90
N THR A 278 -3.97 -4.30 -12.08
CA THR A 278 -4.45 -2.98 -12.54
C THR A 278 -3.58 -1.84 -11.99
N PRO A 279 -3.52 -0.68 -12.66
CA PRO A 279 -2.81 0.49 -12.17
C PRO A 279 -3.33 0.90 -10.79
N GLY A 280 -2.46 0.95 -9.79
CA GLY A 280 -2.82 1.32 -8.40
C GLY A 280 -3.91 0.47 -7.75
N GLY A 281 -4.28 -0.68 -8.33
CA GLY A 281 -5.39 -1.50 -7.87
C GLY A 281 -6.78 -0.91 -8.18
N LEU A 282 -6.83 0.16 -8.99
CA LEU A 282 -8.10 0.81 -9.38
C LEU A 282 -9.02 -0.16 -10.10
N GLY A 283 -10.28 -0.16 -9.70
CA GLY A 283 -11.32 -1.04 -10.22
C GLY A 283 -11.26 -2.45 -9.63
N LEU A 284 -10.11 -3.09 -9.54
CA LEU A 284 -10.01 -4.42 -8.91
C LEU A 284 -10.40 -4.36 -7.43
N ARG A 285 -9.83 -3.41 -6.68
CA ARG A 285 -10.21 -3.15 -5.29
C ARG A 285 -11.68 -2.76 -5.16
N ASP A 286 -12.17 -1.94 -6.08
CA ASP A 286 -13.54 -1.43 -6.07
C ASP A 286 -14.53 -2.57 -6.30
N SER A 287 -14.28 -3.43 -7.29
CA SER A 287 -15.12 -4.61 -7.58
C SER A 287 -15.13 -5.61 -6.42
N VAL A 288 -13.98 -5.85 -5.78
CA VAL A 288 -13.90 -6.74 -4.61
C VAL A 288 -14.70 -6.17 -3.43
N SER A 289 -14.64 -4.86 -3.20
CA SER A 289 -15.42 -4.21 -2.15
C SER A 289 -16.91 -4.27 -2.43
N SER A 290 -17.36 -4.03 -3.66
CA SER A 290 -18.76 -4.15 -4.07
C SER A 290 -19.26 -5.58 -3.90
N ALA A 291 -18.51 -6.58 -4.40
CA ALA A 291 -18.87 -7.99 -4.25
C ALA A 291 -18.95 -8.43 -2.77
N PHE A 292 -18.11 -7.85 -1.91
CA PHE A 292 -18.19 -8.10 -0.47
C PHE A 292 -19.47 -7.51 0.14
N PHE A 293 -19.87 -6.29 -0.25
CA PHE A 293 -21.11 -5.67 0.21
C PHE A 293 -22.34 -6.43 -0.27
N GLU A 294 -22.34 -6.90 -1.50
CA GLU A 294 -23.41 -7.79 -2.02
C GLU A 294 -23.52 -9.09 -1.22
N ALA A 295 -22.37 -9.68 -0.86
CA ALA A 295 -22.34 -10.91 -0.05
C ALA A 295 -22.86 -10.70 1.39
N LEU A 296 -22.92 -9.45 1.88
CA LEU A 296 -23.58 -9.09 3.14
C LEU A 296 -25.11 -9.04 3.02
N GLY A 297 -25.68 -9.24 1.82
CA GLY A 297 -27.10 -9.07 1.55
C GLY A 297 -27.52 -7.61 1.36
N VAL A 298 -26.58 -6.68 1.25
CA VAL A 298 -26.90 -5.28 0.93
C VAL A 298 -27.20 -5.20 -0.56
N ALA A 299 -28.43 -4.80 -0.88
CA ALA A 299 -28.87 -4.70 -2.27
C ALA A 299 -27.96 -3.72 -3.04
N PRO A 300 -27.58 -4.07 -4.29
CA PRO A 300 -26.89 -3.13 -5.15
C PRO A 300 -27.70 -1.84 -5.28
N SER A 301 -27.08 -0.72 -4.99
CA SER A 301 -27.68 0.61 -5.15
C SER A 301 -26.62 1.54 -5.71
N ASP A 302 -27.04 2.69 -6.24
CA ASP A 302 -26.11 3.71 -6.70
C ASP A 302 -25.12 4.11 -5.58
N LYS A 303 -25.59 4.17 -4.34
CA LYS A 303 -24.76 4.48 -3.17
C LYS A 303 -23.71 3.41 -2.89
N THR A 304 -24.12 2.14 -2.79
CA THR A 304 -23.18 1.04 -2.48
C THR A 304 -22.15 0.83 -3.59
N GLY A 305 -22.54 1.01 -4.86
CA GLY A 305 -21.64 1.01 -6.00
C GLY A 305 -20.71 2.23 -6.04
N ALA A 306 -21.19 3.40 -5.60
CA ALA A 306 -20.40 4.63 -5.57
C ALA A 306 -19.33 4.65 -4.46
N ILE A 307 -19.54 3.97 -3.31
CA ILE A 307 -18.64 4.01 -2.15
C ILE A 307 -17.18 3.66 -2.52
N PRO A 308 -16.88 2.50 -3.13
CA PRO A 308 -15.49 2.16 -3.49
C PRO A 308 -14.91 3.13 -4.52
N VAL A 309 -15.72 3.59 -5.47
CA VAL A 309 -15.30 4.52 -6.53
C VAL A 309 -14.94 5.87 -5.95
N VAL A 310 -15.77 6.45 -5.06
CA VAL A 310 -15.47 7.70 -4.37
C VAL A 310 -14.19 7.57 -3.53
N ASN A 311 -14.01 6.45 -2.84
CA ASN A 311 -12.75 6.20 -2.12
C ASN A 311 -11.54 6.16 -3.06
N SER A 312 -11.66 5.53 -4.24
CA SER A 312 -10.61 5.52 -5.26
C SER A 312 -10.33 6.91 -5.83
N MET A 313 -11.36 7.77 -5.99
CA MET A 313 -11.17 9.18 -6.36
C MET A 313 -10.35 9.94 -5.32
N LEU A 314 -10.57 9.72 -4.02
CA LEU A 314 -9.77 10.33 -2.96
C LEU A 314 -8.29 9.92 -3.03
N VAL A 315 -8.01 8.64 -3.35
CA VAL A 315 -6.63 8.15 -3.55
C VAL A 315 -5.98 8.84 -4.76
N VAL A 316 -6.70 8.97 -5.87
CA VAL A 316 -6.20 9.66 -7.07
C VAL A 316 -5.97 11.15 -6.80
N LEU A 317 -6.83 11.81 -6.03
CA LEU A 317 -6.64 13.21 -5.61
C LEU A 317 -5.33 13.39 -4.82
N TRP A 318 -5.00 12.48 -3.91
CA TRP A 318 -3.72 12.51 -3.21
C TRP A 318 -2.53 12.21 -4.15
N ALA A 319 -2.72 11.40 -5.18
CA ALA A 319 -1.69 11.17 -6.20
C ALA A 319 -1.35 12.45 -6.99
N LEU A 320 -2.28 13.43 -7.11
CA LEU A 320 -2.00 14.74 -7.69
C LEU A 320 -0.87 15.48 -6.96
N ALA A 321 -0.76 15.35 -5.64
CA ALA A 321 0.35 15.91 -4.89
C ALA A 321 1.70 15.41 -5.42
N GLY A 322 1.78 14.14 -5.83
CA GLY A 322 2.96 13.56 -6.48
C GLY A 322 3.26 14.18 -7.84
N ALA A 323 2.24 14.43 -8.65
CA ALA A 323 2.41 15.12 -9.93
C ALA A 323 2.99 16.53 -9.76
N VAL A 324 2.51 17.27 -8.75
CA VAL A 324 3.03 18.62 -8.41
C VAL A 324 4.47 18.54 -7.92
N CYS A 325 4.80 17.55 -7.08
CA CYS A 325 6.15 17.38 -6.53
C CYS A 325 7.21 17.02 -7.58
N LEU A 326 6.84 16.37 -8.69
CA LEU A 326 7.77 15.96 -9.76
C LEU A 326 8.70 17.07 -10.24
N GLY A 327 8.18 18.30 -10.34
CA GLY A 327 8.95 19.43 -10.84
C GLY A 327 9.90 20.06 -9.82
N TRP A 328 9.82 19.70 -8.54
CA TRP A 328 10.61 20.27 -7.44
C TRP A 328 11.43 19.25 -6.67
N LEU A 329 11.26 17.98 -6.96
CA LEU A 329 11.91 16.92 -6.22
C LEU A 329 13.45 17.02 -6.36
N ARG A 330 14.10 17.34 -5.25
CA ARG A 330 15.55 17.26 -5.08
C ARG A 330 15.82 16.33 -3.91
N VAL A 331 16.72 15.37 -4.11
CA VAL A 331 17.14 14.46 -3.05
C VAL A 331 18.49 14.92 -2.56
N ASP A 332 18.50 15.60 -1.43
CA ASP A 332 19.70 15.97 -0.71
C ASP A 332 19.88 15.01 0.47
N LEU A 333 21.00 14.30 0.50
CA LEU A 333 21.41 13.55 1.68
C LEU A 333 22.00 14.52 2.69
N HIS A 334 21.53 14.46 3.94
CA HIS A 334 22.24 15.15 5.02
C HIS A 334 23.63 14.55 5.13
N LYS A 335 24.64 15.37 4.85
CA LYS A 335 26.03 15.06 5.17
C LYS A 335 26.16 15.15 6.69
N GLU A 336 26.49 14.04 7.34
CA GLU A 336 27.04 14.05 8.70
C GLU A 336 28.47 14.51 8.67
#